data_2320042ad6fa4543c17e7f1df99b49e0
#
_entry.id   2320042ad6fa4543c17e7f1df99b49e0
#
_cell.length_a   1.000
_cell.length_b   1.000
_cell.length_c   1.000
_cell.angle_alpha   90.00
_cell.angle_beta   90.00
_cell.angle_gamma   90.00
#
_symmetry.space_group_name_H-M   'P 1'
#
loop_
_entity.id
_entity.type
_entity.pdbx_description
1 polymer ?
#
loop_
_entity_poly.entity_id
_entity_poly.type
_entity_poly.pdbx_seq_one_letter_code
_entity_poly.pdbx_strand_id
1 'polypeptide(L)'
;MSRIMGITFLTAAVSLMAALSCTDAKDQSESPVGERSITVQERVEIDHAGGQFSINVEADFEFKVEPQVDWISFDRVEGSKVWFTAQPNEGREDRLGKVKFTDPERNFFYKDTRVSQSYDRNPEVSMSLSLVDKNATAQTKALYANLWDIAAKGFMFGHHDDLWYGRYWYNKPGESDTKAVCGDYPAVFSVDMGPIMDDRYNNAENAIRRRVIVEAYDRGEVITMCCHLNNPHTGGDSWDNNSNEVVKSILKEGHATRTKYLQWLDRCAEFANNLRGSDGNLIPIIFRPYHEHTQTWSWWGSKCTTEDEFIRFWRFTIEYLRDVKGVHNFIYAISPQMDEVYSDAKARLTFRWPGDDYVDFIGMDCYHYSWKQAFKSNLDAMSKLSLEKNKPCGVTETGPEGFDWRDYWTDHILQSALNQRVSMIVMWRNKYVGNNESDRHFYSVYPGHPSEDDFRTMYANDATFFSKDLPDMYTMPKGYEVK
;
A
#
# COMPACT_ATOMS: atom_id res chain seq x y z
N MET A 1 23.33 -28.81 18.95
CA MET A 1 24.78 -28.95 18.69
C MET A 1 25.27 -27.68 18.01
N SER A 2 26.08 -26.96 18.74
CA SER A 2 26.65 -25.65 18.40
C SER A 2 27.71 -25.76 17.31
N ARG A 3 27.74 -24.84 16.36
CA ARG A 3 28.97 -24.51 15.63
C ARG A 3 29.08 -22.99 15.54
N ILE A 4 29.94 -22.51 16.41
CA ILE A 4 30.56 -21.20 16.37
C ILE A 4 31.73 -21.31 15.36
N MET A 5 31.79 -20.37 14.40
CA MET A 5 33.01 -20.16 13.61
C MET A 5 33.58 -18.79 13.90
N GLY A 6 34.71 -18.76 14.54
CA GLY A 6 35.45 -17.58 14.91
C GLY A 6 36.19 -16.99 13.70
N ILE A 7 36.28 -15.68 13.69
CA ILE A 7 37.13 -14.89 12.80
C ILE A 7 38.38 -14.50 13.58
N THR A 8 39.52 -14.91 13.05
CA THR A 8 40.85 -14.68 13.63
C THR A 8 41.39 -13.32 13.16
N PHE A 9 41.72 -12.46 14.11
CA PHE A 9 42.54 -11.28 13.84
C PHE A 9 44.01 -11.69 13.67
N LEU A 10 44.64 -11.17 12.61
CA LEU A 10 46.08 -11.28 12.39
C LEU A 10 46.69 -9.88 12.57
N THR A 11 47.36 -9.71 13.70
CA THR A 11 48.28 -8.61 13.97
C THR A 11 49.66 -9.02 13.50
N ALA A 12 50.30 -8.20 12.68
CA ALA A 12 51.75 -8.30 12.42
C ALA A 12 52.40 -6.94 12.63
N ALA A 13 53.13 -6.85 13.72
CA ALA A 13 54.10 -5.82 13.95
C ALA A 13 55.45 -6.29 13.41
N VAL A 14 56.15 -5.47 12.65
CA VAL A 14 57.59 -5.61 12.42
C VAL A 14 58.23 -4.25 12.49
N SER A 15 58.99 -4.08 13.54
CA SER A 15 60.02 -3.05 13.66
C SER A 15 61.29 -3.49 12.94
N LEU A 16 61.93 -2.61 12.21
CA LEU A 16 63.40 -2.66 12.10
C LEU A 16 63.99 -1.28 11.80
N MET A 17 64.86 -0.84 12.70
CA MET A 17 65.77 0.28 12.53
C MET A 17 66.91 -0.11 11.57
N ALA A 18 67.33 0.86 10.76
CA ALA A 18 68.73 0.95 10.34
C ALA A 18 69.07 2.40 10.04
N ALA A 19 70.01 2.92 10.81
CA ALA A 19 70.66 4.19 10.58
C ALA A 19 71.83 3.99 9.64
N LEU A 20 72.11 4.95 8.74
CA LEU A 20 73.45 5.26 8.23
C LEU A 20 73.45 6.66 7.58
N SER A 21 74.01 7.53 8.15
CA SER A 21 75.06 8.55 8.04
C SER A 21 75.36 9.16 6.66
N CYS A 22 75.25 10.50 6.67
CA CYS A 22 76.06 11.57 6.05
C CYS A 22 76.44 11.51 4.57
N THR A 23 76.02 12.54 3.84
CA THR A 23 76.97 13.58 3.38
C THR A 23 76.24 14.82 2.85
N ASP A 24 76.89 15.96 3.05
CA ASP A 24 76.43 17.33 2.71
C ASP A 24 76.11 17.57 1.24
N ALA A 25 75.06 18.28 0.96
CA ALA A 25 74.90 19.15 -0.20
C ALA A 25 73.91 20.28 0.07
N LYS A 26 74.46 21.45 0.33
CA LYS A 26 73.97 22.80 0.00
C LYS A 26 72.50 23.15 0.05
N ASP A 27 72.18 23.85 1.11
CA ASP A 27 71.44 25.07 1.22
C ASP A 27 70.76 25.54 -0.11
N GLN A 28 69.46 25.32 -0.22
CA GLN A 28 68.51 26.22 -0.82
C GLN A 28 67.43 26.49 0.19
N SER A 29 67.39 27.70 0.72
CA SER A 29 66.38 28.21 1.62
C SER A 29 64.99 28.12 0.96
N GLU A 30 64.26 27.01 1.21
CA GLU A 30 62.83 27.05 1.08
C GLU A 30 62.32 27.93 2.23
N SER A 31 61.70 29.05 1.88
CA SER A 31 60.91 29.86 2.79
C SER A 31 59.97 28.92 3.54
N PRO A 32 59.79 29.05 4.87
CA PRO A 32 58.83 28.24 5.60
C PRO A 32 57.44 28.46 4.96
N VAL A 33 56.91 27.43 4.35
CA VAL A 33 55.49 27.42 3.90
C VAL A 33 54.70 27.69 5.15
N GLY A 34 54.13 28.92 5.26
CA GLY A 34 53.35 29.36 6.43
C GLY A 34 52.31 28.32 6.77
N GLU A 35 52.10 28.09 8.08
CA GLU A 35 51.01 27.22 8.54
C GLU A 35 49.70 27.79 7.98
N ARG A 36 49.12 27.09 6.95
CA ARG A 36 47.79 27.42 6.42
C ARG A 36 46.74 27.15 7.48
N SER A 37 45.80 28.09 7.63
CA SER A 37 44.73 27.98 8.57
C SER A 37 43.37 28.09 7.88
N ILE A 38 42.43 27.28 8.35
CA ILE A 38 41.03 27.39 7.98
C ILE A 38 40.13 27.12 9.18
N THR A 39 39.22 28.04 9.43
CA THR A 39 38.19 27.92 10.44
C THR A 39 36.83 27.99 9.78
N VAL A 40 35.95 27.08 10.10
CA VAL A 40 34.60 27.03 9.55
C VAL A 40 33.57 26.96 10.68
N GLN A 41 32.39 27.49 10.43
CA GLN A 41 31.25 27.32 11.32
C GLN A 41 30.92 25.82 11.37
N GLU A 42 30.96 25.21 12.57
CA GLU A 42 30.83 23.73 12.72
C GLU A 42 29.46 23.23 12.37
N ARG A 43 28.40 24.01 12.64
CA ARG A 43 27.01 23.57 12.44
C ARG A 43 26.15 24.73 11.94
N VAL A 44 25.23 24.41 11.02
CA VAL A 44 24.15 25.28 10.55
C VAL A 44 22.84 24.51 10.63
N GLU A 45 21.80 25.17 11.13
CA GLU A 45 20.44 24.64 11.15
C GLU A 45 19.59 25.47 10.17
N ILE A 46 18.84 24.80 9.33
CA ILE A 46 17.96 25.43 8.33
C ILE A 46 16.55 24.87 8.46
N ASP A 47 15.58 25.69 8.09
CA ASP A 47 14.16 25.32 8.11
C ASP A 47 13.82 24.34 6.99
N HIS A 48 12.69 23.62 7.14
CA HIS A 48 12.19 22.67 6.14
C HIS A 48 11.97 23.27 4.76
N ALA A 49 11.58 24.55 4.69
CA ALA A 49 11.37 25.24 3.40
C ALA A 49 12.64 25.40 2.57
N GLY A 50 13.82 25.21 3.17
CA GLY A 50 15.10 25.40 2.52
C GLY A 50 15.40 26.88 2.22
N GLY A 51 15.91 27.14 1.00
CA GLY A 51 16.29 28.49 0.58
C GLY A 51 17.74 28.83 0.86
N GLN A 52 18.08 30.10 0.81
CA GLN A 52 19.47 30.56 0.96
C GLN A 52 19.93 30.55 2.42
N PHE A 53 21.16 30.08 2.65
CA PHE A 53 21.85 30.15 3.92
C PHE A 53 23.35 30.40 3.71
N SER A 54 24.07 30.76 4.76
CA SER A 54 25.51 30.97 4.66
C SER A 54 26.29 30.26 5.76
N ILE A 55 27.51 29.89 5.44
CA ILE A 55 28.50 29.34 6.37
C ILE A 55 29.65 30.35 6.50
N ASN A 56 30.03 30.67 7.75
CA ASN A 56 31.19 31.52 7.98
C ASN A 56 32.48 30.70 7.83
N VAL A 57 33.38 31.17 6.99
CA VAL A 57 34.68 30.56 6.71
C VAL A 57 35.77 31.64 6.76
N GLU A 58 36.78 31.40 7.57
CA GLU A 58 37.99 32.22 7.62
C GLU A 58 39.16 31.33 7.22
N ALA A 59 39.86 31.71 6.14
CA ALA A 59 41.02 31.00 5.63
C ALA A 59 42.05 31.97 5.12
N ASP A 60 43.35 31.64 5.21
CA ASP A 60 44.48 32.39 4.68
C ASP A 60 44.92 31.91 3.28
N PHE A 61 44.09 31.03 2.66
CA PHE A 61 44.28 30.51 1.31
C PHE A 61 42.97 30.37 0.55
N GLU A 62 43.02 30.24 -0.77
CA GLU A 62 41.86 29.94 -1.59
C GLU A 62 41.40 28.48 -1.33
N PHE A 63 40.13 28.26 -1.06
CA PHE A 63 39.57 26.94 -0.76
C PHE A 63 38.54 26.52 -1.79
N LYS A 64 38.43 25.19 -1.97
CA LYS A 64 37.37 24.56 -2.76
C LYS A 64 36.18 24.23 -1.86
N VAL A 65 34.97 24.48 -2.37
CA VAL A 65 33.70 24.23 -1.68
C VAL A 65 32.99 23.04 -2.30
N GLU A 66 32.66 22.03 -1.50
CA GLU A 66 32.07 20.77 -1.95
C GLU A 66 30.91 20.35 -1.05
N PRO A 67 29.64 20.67 -1.40
CA PRO A 67 28.51 20.02 -0.77
C PRO A 67 28.58 18.50 -0.96
N GLN A 68 28.36 17.73 0.11
CA GLN A 68 28.44 16.26 0.10
C GLN A 68 27.07 15.59 -0.03
N VAL A 69 26.02 16.40 -0.32
CA VAL A 69 24.62 15.98 -0.51
C VAL A 69 24.03 16.76 -1.69
N ASP A 70 23.12 16.16 -2.39
CA ASP A 70 22.50 16.67 -3.60
C ASP A 70 21.45 17.79 -3.35
N TRP A 71 20.96 17.88 -2.13
CA TRP A 71 19.98 18.90 -1.74
C TRP A 71 20.59 20.24 -1.30
N ILE A 72 21.93 20.39 -1.29
CA ILE A 72 22.65 21.64 -1.06
C ILE A 72 23.45 22.01 -2.31
N SER A 73 23.24 23.18 -2.85
CA SER A 73 24.05 23.75 -3.93
C SER A 73 24.88 24.94 -3.45
N PHE A 74 26.11 25.05 -3.92
CA PHE A 74 26.97 26.20 -3.69
C PHE A 74 26.58 27.35 -4.63
N ASP A 75 26.45 28.53 -4.07
CA ASP A 75 26.09 29.75 -4.85
C ASP A 75 27.30 30.65 -5.11
N ARG A 76 27.92 31.20 -4.05
CA ARG A 76 29.00 32.18 -4.14
C ARG A 76 29.73 32.39 -2.81
N VAL A 77 30.86 33.06 -2.86
CA VAL A 77 31.63 33.54 -1.71
C VAL A 77 31.54 35.09 -1.63
N GLU A 78 31.22 35.60 -0.44
CA GLU A 78 31.18 37.05 -0.15
C GLU A 78 31.92 37.34 1.17
N GLY A 79 33.18 37.77 1.09
CA GLY A 79 34.02 37.95 2.27
C GLY A 79 34.23 36.67 3.03
N SER A 80 33.89 36.62 4.32
CA SER A 80 33.93 35.41 5.13
C SER A 80 32.68 34.55 5.04
N LYS A 81 31.68 34.92 4.22
CA LYS A 81 30.44 34.15 4.04
C LYS A 81 30.47 33.39 2.76
N VAL A 82 30.23 32.09 2.87
CA VAL A 82 30.00 31.19 1.73
C VAL A 82 28.51 30.90 1.68
N TRP A 83 27.86 31.22 0.55
CA TRP A 83 26.42 31.13 0.36
C TRP A 83 26.05 29.84 -0.37
N PHE A 84 24.93 29.28 0.06
CA PHE A 84 24.35 28.05 -0.46
C PHE A 84 22.83 28.18 -0.60
N THR A 85 22.25 27.37 -1.47
CA THR A 85 20.82 27.15 -1.54
C THR A 85 20.51 25.70 -1.18
N ALA A 86 19.59 25.49 -0.24
CA ALA A 86 19.07 24.17 0.10
C ALA A 86 17.69 23.97 -0.54
N GLN A 87 17.45 22.76 -1.06
CA GLN A 87 16.12 22.34 -1.51
C GLN A 87 15.19 22.16 -0.30
N PRO A 88 13.85 22.29 -0.45
CA PRO A 88 12.90 21.95 0.61
C PRO A 88 13.08 20.50 1.09
N ASN A 89 12.89 20.27 2.38
CA ASN A 89 12.82 18.91 2.93
C ASN A 89 11.37 18.43 2.92
N GLU A 90 10.99 17.74 1.88
CA GLU A 90 9.66 17.13 1.71
C GLU A 90 9.52 15.80 2.46
N GLY A 91 10.58 15.33 3.12
CA GLY A 91 10.59 14.12 3.93
C GLY A 91 9.82 14.27 5.24
N ARG A 92 9.75 13.18 5.99
CA ARG A 92 9.05 13.10 7.30
C ARG A 92 10.01 13.10 8.48
N GLU A 93 11.29 13.31 8.23
CA GLU A 93 12.36 13.33 9.23
C GLU A 93 13.33 14.47 8.94
N ASP A 94 14.02 14.93 10.00
CA ASP A 94 15.12 15.86 9.86
C ASP A 94 16.25 15.19 9.06
N ARG A 95 16.86 15.92 8.12
CA ARG A 95 17.97 15.39 7.34
C ARG A 95 19.29 16.10 7.66
N LEU A 96 20.36 15.36 7.49
CA LEU A 96 21.72 15.84 7.77
C LEU A 96 22.55 15.81 6.50
N GLY A 97 23.33 16.87 6.31
CA GLY A 97 24.31 16.98 5.25
C GLY A 97 25.62 17.52 5.74
N LYS A 98 26.62 17.55 4.87
CA LYS A 98 27.92 18.18 5.11
C LYS A 98 28.31 19.03 3.94
N VAL A 99 29.02 20.11 4.24
CA VAL A 99 29.75 20.90 3.26
C VAL A 99 31.22 20.84 3.62
N LYS A 100 32.06 20.45 2.67
CA LYS A 100 33.50 20.30 2.82
C LYS A 100 34.21 21.51 2.21
N PHE A 101 35.17 22.05 2.94
CA PHE A 101 36.07 23.12 2.51
C PHE A 101 37.49 22.58 2.46
N THR A 102 38.09 22.50 1.27
CA THR A 102 39.37 21.81 1.03
C THR A 102 40.41 22.77 0.46
N ASP A 103 41.65 22.63 0.95
CA ASP A 103 42.81 23.26 0.31
C ASP A 103 43.08 22.55 -1.04
N PRO A 104 42.97 23.24 -2.19
CA PRO A 104 43.16 22.64 -3.50
C PRO A 104 44.59 22.11 -3.75
N GLU A 105 45.59 22.66 -3.03
CA GLU A 105 46.98 22.20 -3.11
C GLU A 105 47.31 21.05 -2.15
N ARG A 106 46.49 20.92 -1.08
CA ARG A 106 46.64 19.90 -0.03
C ARG A 106 45.27 19.22 0.26
N ASN A 107 44.83 18.31 -0.59
CA ASN A 107 43.52 17.66 -0.53
C ASN A 107 43.19 16.98 0.82
N PHE A 108 44.21 16.65 1.63
CA PHE A 108 44.02 16.10 2.97
C PHE A 108 43.75 17.18 4.04
N PHE A 109 43.97 18.48 3.73
CA PHE A 109 43.72 19.57 4.63
C PHE A 109 42.35 20.18 4.32
N TYR A 110 41.37 19.82 5.14
CA TYR A 110 39.98 20.26 4.96
C TYR A 110 39.27 20.43 6.30
N LYS A 111 38.14 21.13 6.28
CA LYS A 111 37.16 21.24 7.35
C LYS A 111 35.78 21.02 6.82
N ASP A 112 34.87 20.49 7.69
CA ASP A 112 33.47 20.23 7.38
C ASP A 112 32.55 21.09 8.23
N THR A 113 31.49 21.60 7.62
CA THR A 113 30.31 22.11 8.32
C THR A 113 29.19 21.08 8.25
N ARG A 114 28.57 20.78 9.35
CA ARG A 114 27.33 19.97 9.40
C ARG A 114 26.14 20.89 9.19
N VAL A 115 25.27 20.50 8.27
CA VAL A 115 24.01 21.18 8.00
C VAL A 115 22.87 20.25 8.37
N SER A 116 22.02 20.69 9.33
CA SER A 116 20.78 20.01 9.65
C SER A 116 19.61 20.79 9.08
N GLN A 117 18.68 20.07 8.43
CA GLN A 117 17.45 20.65 7.95
C GLN A 117 16.27 19.96 8.57
N SER A 118 15.40 20.76 9.24
CA SER A 118 14.17 20.22 9.79
C SER A 118 13.24 19.70 8.70
N TYR A 119 12.32 18.83 9.06
CA TYR A 119 11.17 18.52 8.23
C TYR A 119 9.98 19.42 8.64
N ASP A 120 9.02 19.57 7.72
CA ASP A 120 7.78 20.28 8.06
C ASP A 120 6.94 19.47 9.05
N ARG A 121 6.84 19.98 10.28
CA ARG A 121 6.06 19.36 11.36
C ARG A 121 4.57 19.67 11.28
N ASN A 122 4.19 20.67 10.46
CA ASN A 122 2.82 21.08 10.19
C ASN A 122 2.66 21.41 8.71
N PRO A 123 2.79 20.41 7.81
CA PRO A 123 2.70 20.66 6.38
C PRO A 123 1.33 21.24 6.03
N GLU A 124 1.31 22.25 5.16
CA GLU A 124 0.05 22.71 4.57
C GLU A 124 -0.63 21.53 3.85
N VAL A 125 -1.99 21.54 3.84
CA VAL A 125 -2.76 20.53 3.10
C VAL A 125 -2.42 20.63 1.62
N SER A 126 -1.74 19.63 1.10
CA SER A 126 -1.36 19.52 -0.31
C SER A 126 -2.34 18.67 -1.13
N MET A 127 -3.10 17.79 -0.45
CA MET A 127 -4.09 16.92 -1.08
C MET A 127 -5.38 16.86 -0.26
N SER A 128 -6.50 17.23 -0.88
CA SER A 128 -7.84 17.13 -0.29
C SER A 128 -8.63 16.04 -1.01
N LEU A 129 -9.02 15.02 -0.27
CA LEU A 129 -9.85 13.90 -0.73
C LEU A 129 -11.25 13.98 -0.12
N SER A 130 -12.19 13.22 -0.65
CA SER A 130 -13.57 13.23 -0.19
C SER A 130 -14.13 11.82 -0.10
N LEU A 131 -14.62 11.44 1.08
CA LEU A 131 -15.37 10.22 1.31
C LEU A 131 -16.87 10.42 1.07
N VAL A 132 -17.54 9.35 0.69
CA VAL A 132 -19.01 9.23 0.63
C VAL A 132 -19.62 9.51 1.99
N ASP A 133 -19.01 8.98 3.04
CA ASP A 133 -19.43 9.22 4.42
C ASP A 133 -18.64 10.38 5.06
N LYS A 134 -19.32 11.53 5.23
CA LYS A 134 -18.71 12.71 5.87
C LYS A 134 -18.46 12.52 7.38
N ASN A 135 -19.18 11.58 7.99
CA ASN A 135 -19.03 11.22 9.41
C ASN A 135 -18.06 10.04 9.61
N ALA A 136 -17.33 9.63 8.58
CA ALA A 136 -16.36 8.53 8.66
C ALA A 136 -15.40 8.73 9.84
N THR A 137 -15.02 7.61 10.49
CA THR A 137 -14.08 7.65 11.63
C THR A 137 -12.72 8.22 11.21
N ALA A 138 -11.95 8.70 12.18
CA ALA A 138 -10.60 9.23 11.91
C ALA A 138 -9.71 8.19 11.23
N GLN A 139 -9.80 6.92 11.67
CA GLN A 139 -9.06 5.80 11.08
C GLN A 139 -9.51 5.50 9.65
N THR A 140 -10.81 5.58 9.35
CA THR A 140 -11.35 5.39 7.98
C THR A 140 -10.86 6.49 7.05
N LYS A 141 -10.86 7.75 7.50
CA LYS A 141 -10.31 8.88 6.74
C LYS A 141 -8.81 8.72 6.53
N ALA A 142 -8.08 8.28 7.55
CA ALA A 142 -6.63 8.03 7.45
C ALA A 142 -6.33 6.90 6.46
N LEU A 143 -7.04 5.77 6.56
CA LEU A 143 -6.89 4.67 5.59
C LEU A 143 -7.14 5.16 4.16
N TYR A 144 -8.19 5.94 3.93
CA TYR A 144 -8.50 6.46 2.60
C TYR A 144 -7.37 7.33 2.02
N ALA A 145 -6.78 8.20 2.84
CA ALA A 145 -5.64 9.02 2.43
C ALA A 145 -4.39 8.16 2.18
N ASN A 146 -4.13 7.15 3.01
CA ASN A 146 -2.99 6.24 2.83
C ASN A 146 -3.16 5.34 1.60
N LEU A 147 -4.38 4.91 1.25
CA LEU A 147 -4.64 4.20 -0.02
C LEU A 147 -4.26 5.06 -1.24
N TRP A 148 -4.54 6.35 -1.19
CA TRP A 148 -4.13 7.29 -2.23
C TRP A 148 -2.62 7.50 -2.26
N ASP A 149 -1.99 7.67 -1.11
CA ASP A 149 -0.55 7.92 -0.98
C ASP A 149 0.29 6.72 -1.45
N ILE A 150 -0.06 5.50 -1.01
CA ILE A 150 0.67 4.28 -1.34
C ILE A 150 0.62 3.94 -2.84
N ALA A 151 -0.50 4.27 -3.50
CA ALA A 151 -0.66 4.07 -4.95
C ALA A 151 0.33 4.88 -5.80
N ALA A 152 0.96 5.92 -5.25
CA ALA A 152 2.03 6.67 -5.92
C ALA A 152 3.41 6.01 -5.80
N LYS A 153 3.55 5.03 -4.90
CA LYS A 153 4.84 4.40 -4.55
C LYS A 153 4.94 2.96 -5.03
N GLY A 154 3.79 2.29 -5.16
CA GLY A 154 3.68 0.88 -5.53
C GLY A 154 2.30 0.35 -5.18
N PHE A 155 2.18 -0.95 -4.93
CA PHE A 155 0.93 -1.60 -4.59
C PHE A 155 1.09 -2.57 -3.41
N MET A 156 0.04 -2.68 -2.62
CA MET A 156 -0.08 -3.67 -1.55
C MET A 156 -0.46 -5.03 -2.13
N PHE A 157 0.27 -6.08 -1.77
CA PHE A 157 -0.13 -7.46 -2.05
C PHE A 157 -1.25 -7.88 -1.10
N GLY A 158 -2.34 -8.43 -1.64
CA GLY A 158 -3.47 -8.94 -0.87
C GLY A 158 -3.80 -10.39 -1.18
N HIS A 159 -4.42 -11.09 -0.22
CA HIS A 159 -4.86 -12.46 -0.41
C HIS A 159 -6.16 -12.72 0.34
N HIS A 160 -7.14 -13.31 -0.36
CA HIS A 160 -8.45 -13.64 0.20
C HIS A 160 -8.36 -14.86 1.11
N ASP A 161 -8.96 -14.77 2.31
CA ASP A 161 -9.03 -15.82 3.34
C ASP A 161 -7.68 -16.34 3.89
N ASP A 162 -6.55 -15.76 3.53
CA ASP A 162 -5.18 -16.26 3.83
C ASP A 162 -4.83 -16.33 5.33
N LEU A 163 -5.64 -15.76 6.21
CA LEU A 163 -5.48 -15.85 7.67
C LEU A 163 -6.46 -16.83 8.32
N TRP A 164 -7.41 -17.33 7.54
CA TRP A 164 -8.39 -18.29 8.01
C TRP A 164 -8.00 -19.72 7.64
N TYR A 165 -7.63 -19.92 6.38
CA TYR A 165 -7.14 -21.20 5.86
C TYR A 165 -6.21 -20.96 4.65
N GLY A 166 -5.35 -21.92 4.42
CA GLY A 166 -4.52 -22.01 3.24
C GLY A 166 -4.69 -23.36 2.55
N ARG A 167 -3.83 -23.65 1.61
CA ARG A 167 -3.89 -24.86 0.79
C ARG A 167 -3.92 -26.14 1.63
N TYR A 168 -3.09 -26.22 2.71
CA TYR A 168 -2.89 -27.43 3.50
C TYR A 168 -3.18 -27.25 5.00
N TRP A 169 -3.75 -26.13 5.41
CA TRP A 169 -4.06 -25.84 6.80
C TRP A 169 -5.41 -25.13 6.95
N TYR A 170 -6.07 -25.32 8.09
CA TYR A 170 -7.37 -24.70 8.37
C TYR A 170 -7.43 -24.22 9.83
N ASN A 171 -7.85 -22.97 10.02
CA ASN A 171 -8.09 -22.33 11.32
C ASN A 171 -6.95 -22.48 12.33
N LYS A 172 -5.72 -22.18 11.89
CA LYS A 172 -4.52 -22.16 12.74
C LYS A 172 -4.05 -20.72 12.91
N PRO A 173 -4.13 -20.15 14.14
CA PRO A 173 -3.65 -18.80 14.41
C PRO A 173 -2.18 -18.60 14.01
N GLY A 174 -1.90 -17.49 13.34
CA GLY A 174 -0.56 -17.14 12.90
C GLY A 174 -0.06 -17.82 11.62
N GLU A 175 -0.85 -18.74 11.02
CA GLU A 175 -0.55 -19.31 9.71
C GLU A 175 -1.04 -18.41 8.58
N SER A 176 -0.39 -18.50 7.44
CA SER A 176 -0.69 -17.84 6.16
C SER A 176 0.12 -18.52 5.07
N ASP A 177 -0.48 -18.82 3.92
CA ASP A 177 0.25 -19.37 2.77
C ASP A 177 1.29 -18.37 2.26
N THR A 178 0.93 -17.08 2.20
CA THR A 178 1.82 -15.98 1.83
C THR A 178 3.04 -15.94 2.76
N LYS A 179 2.81 -15.89 4.07
CA LYS A 179 3.88 -15.86 5.07
C LYS A 179 4.76 -17.10 5.03
N ALA A 180 4.19 -18.27 4.82
CA ALA A 180 4.94 -19.51 4.75
C ALA A 180 5.93 -19.51 3.56
N VAL A 181 5.62 -18.77 2.48
CA VAL A 181 6.49 -18.65 1.31
C VAL A 181 7.53 -17.55 1.44
N CYS A 182 7.15 -16.33 1.85
CA CYS A 182 8.07 -15.17 1.83
C CYS A 182 8.50 -14.68 3.23
N GLY A 183 7.91 -15.20 4.31
CA GLY A 183 8.25 -14.80 5.68
C GLY A 183 7.47 -13.58 6.18
N ASP A 184 6.49 -13.09 5.40
CA ASP A 184 5.65 -11.95 5.74
C ASP A 184 4.19 -12.19 5.38
N TYR A 185 3.27 -11.49 6.07
CA TYR A 185 1.84 -11.54 5.78
C TYR A 185 1.49 -10.65 4.57
N PRO A 186 0.35 -10.92 3.89
CA PRO A 186 -0.16 -9.97 2.90
C PRO A 186 -0.47 -8.62 3.56
N ALA A 187 -0.26 -7.54 2.83
CA ALA A 187 -0.61 -6.19 3.29
C ALA A 187 -2.13 -5.93 3.33
N VAL A 188 -2.89 -6.69 2.52
CA VAL A 188 -4.35 -6.61 2.46
C VAL A 188 -4.95 -7.98 2.76
N PHE A 189 -5.78 -8.05 3.79
CA PHE A 189 -6.59 -9.22 4.10
C PHE A 189 -8.00 -9.05 3.55
N SER A 190 -8.40 -9.96 2.67
CA SER A 190 -9.74 -9.99 2.07
C SER A 190 -10.55 -11.15 2.66
N VAL A 191 -11.84 -10.91 2.93
CA VAL A 191 -12.75 -11.94 3.47
C VAL A 191 -14.20 -11.66 3.05
N ASP A 192 -15.06 -12.69 3.07
CA ASP A 192 -16.46 -12.56 2.67
C ASP A 192 -17.37 -12.16 3.84
N MET A 193 -18.09 -11.03 3.68
CA MET A 193 -19.12 -10.54 4.61
C MET A 193 -20.50 -11.23 4.42
N GLY A 194 -20.75 -11.80 3.25
CA GLY A 194 -22.05 -12.36 2.89
C GLY A 194 -22.59 -13.33 3.93
N PRO A 195 -21.79 -14.31 4.42
CA PRO A 195 -22.24 -15.26 5.44
C PRO A 195 -22.64 -14.65 6.79
N ILE A 196 -22.09 -13.49 7.14
CA ILE A 196 -22.48 -12.73 8.33
C ILE A 196 -23.84 -12.06 8.08
N MET A 197 -24.02 -11.49 6.91
CA MET A 197 -25.24 -10.75 6.55
C MET A 197 -26.45 -11.67 6.44
N ASP A 198 -26.35 -12.75 5.70
CA ASP A 198 -27.48 -13.66 5.44
C ASP A 198 -27.62 -14.81 6.45
N ASP A 199 -26.76 -14.84 7.47
CA ASP A 199 -26.81 -15.78 8.60
C ASP A 199 -26.76 -17.25 8.18
N ARG A 200 -26.02 -17.55 7.09
CA ARG A 200 -25.94 -18.91 6.56
C ARG A 200 -24.99 -19.83 7.32
N TYR A 201 -24.03 -19.24 8.07
CA TYR A 201 -23.08 -19.99 8.87
C TYR A 201 -23.32 -19.82 10.36
N ASN A 202 -22.83 -20.76 11.12
CA ASN A 202 -22.95 -20.76 12.57
C ASN A 202 -22.07 -19.70 13.24
N ASN A 203 -22.35 -19.40 14.49
CA ASN A 203 -21.60 -18.43 15.28
C ASN A 203 -20.09 -18.74 15.38
N ALA A 204 -19.69 -20.02 15.29
CA ALA A 204 -18.27 -20.39 15.38
C ALA A 204 -17.46 -19.90 14.17
N GLU A 205 -17.99 -20.03 12.96
CA GLU A 205 -17.30 -19.51 11.76
C GLU A 205 -17.27 -17.98 11.71
N ASN A 206 -18.34 -17.33 12.15
CA ASN A 206 -18.36 -15.88 12.26
C ASN A 206 -17.39 -15.36 13.34
N ALA A 207 -17.18 -16.14 14.41
CA ALA A 207 -16.15 -15.85 15.40
C ALA A 207 -14.72 -15.98 14.82
N ILE A 208 -14.48 -16.97 13.95
CA ILE A 208 -13.19 -17.08 13.23
C ILE A 208 -12.97 -15.86 12.33
N ARG A 209 -13.98 -15.47 11.52
CA ARG A 209 -13.87 -14.26 10.68
C ARG A 209 -13.51 -13.04 11.50
N ARG A 210 -14.23 -12.79 12.58
CA ARG A 210 -13.94 -11.66 13.48
C ARG A 210 -12.51 -11.72 14.00
N ARG A 211 -12.04 -12.86 14.47
CA ARG A 211 -10.69 -13.04 15.00
C ARG A 211 -9.62 -12.71 13.96
N VAL A 212 -9.70 -13.30 12.77
CA VAL A 212 -8.69 -13.08 11.72
C VAL A 212 -8.68 -11.65 11.20
N ILE A 213 -9.83 -10.97 11.18
CA ILE A 213 -9.89 -9.53 10.83
C ILE A 213 -9.19 -8.68 11.90
N VAL A 214 -9.45 -8.97 13.18
CA VAL A 214 -8.81 -8.25 14.28
C VAL A 214 -7.30 -8.50 14.28
N GLU A 215 -6.85 -9.74 14.08
CA GLU A 215 -5.44 -10.09 13.98
C GLU A 215 -4.74 -9.37 12.81
N ALA A 216 -5.41 -9.22 11.67
CA ALA A 216 -4.90 -8.49 10.52
C ALA A 216 -4.78 -6.98 10.81
N TYR A 217 -5.85 -6.37 11.31
CA TYR A 217 -5.86 -4.96 11.69
C TYR A 217 -4.80 -4.62 12.74
N ASP A 218 -4.66 -5.46 13.78
CA ASP A 218 -3.69 -5.25 14.87
C ASP A 218 -2.23 -5.36 14.38
N ARG A 219 -1.97 -5.98 13.21
CA ARG A 219 -0.68 -5.95 12.52
C ARG A 219 -0.52 -4.74 11.58
N GLY A 220 -1.56 -3.92 11.38
CA GLY A 220 -1.55 -2.77 10.48
C GLY A 220 -2.04 -3.09 9.05
N GLU A 221 -2.52 -4.29 8.78
CA GLU A 221 -3.01 -4.72 7.46
C GLU A 221 -4.35 -4.06 7.11
N VAL A 222 -4.58 -3.86 5.83
CA VAL A 222 -5.82 -3.29 5.28
C VAL A 222 -6.88 -4.38 5.14
N ILE A 223 -8.12 -4.09 5.54
CA ILE A 223 -9.24 -5.03 5.47
C ILE A 223 -10.16 -4.69 4.30
N THR A 224 -10.41 -5.66 3.41
CA THR A 224 -11.43 -5.57 2.36
C THR A 224 -12.42 -6.72 2.48
N MET A 225 -13.71 -6.45 2.21
CA MET A 225 -14.76 -7.44 2.33
C MET A 225 -15.68 -7.42 1.12
N CYS A 226 -15.78 -8.57 0.43
CA CYS A 226 -16.79 -8.81 -0.58
C CYS A 226 -18.09 -9.39 0.03
N CYS A 227 -19.14 -9.56 -0.77
CA CYS A 227 -20.42 -10.08 -0.31
C CYS A 227 -21.00 -11.08 -1.32
N HIS A 228 -20.77 -12.37 -1.14
CA HIS A 228 -21.48 -13.42 -1.87
C HIS A 228 -22.81 -13.74 -1.18
N LEU A 229 -23.78 -12.85 -1.30
CA LEU A 229 -25.07 -12.97 -0.64
C LEU A 229 -25.96 -14.00 -1.30
N ASN A 230 -26.65 -14.81 -0.48
CA ASN A 230 -27.77 -15.64 -0.95
C ASN A 230 -28.82 -14.78 -1.64
N ASN A 231 -29.69 -15.39 -2.46
CA ASN A 231 -30.79 -14.69 -3.09
C ASN A 231 -31.94 -14.47 -2.06
N PRO A 232 -32.24 -13.24 -1.65
CA PRO A 232 -33.25 -12.99 -0.60
C PRO A 232 -34.68 -13.25 -1.07
N HIS A 233 -34.91 -13.28 -2.39
CA HIS A 233 -36.23 -13.45 -3.00
C HIS A 233 -36.57 -14.94 -3.19
N THR A 234 -35.63 -15.71 -3.76
CA THR A 234 -35.85 -17.13 -4.07
C THR A 234 -35.40 -18.08 -2.97
N GLY A 235 -34.43 -17.65 -2.13
CA GLY A 235 -33.75 -18.49 -1.14
C GLY A 235 -32.58 -19.30 -1.69
N GLY A 236 -32.23 -19.15 -2.97
CA GLY A 236 -31.04 -19.72 -3.59
C GLY A 236 -29.76 -19.01 -3.14
N ASP A 237 -28.62 -19.41 -3.72
CA ASP A 237 -27.30 -18.81 -3.46
C ASP A 237 -27.07 -17.53 -4.30
N SER A 238 -25.84 -17.02 -4.28
CA SER A 238 -25.43 -15.85 -5.06
C SER A 238 -25.48 -16.07 -6.57
N TRP A 239 -25.41 -17.35 -7.02
CA TRP A 239 -25.43 -17.77 -8.42
C TRP A 239 -26.86 -18.01 -8.93
N ASP A 240 -27.88 -17.90 -8.07
CA ASP A 240 -29.27 -18.04 -8.48
C ASP A 240 -29.74 -16.78 -9.24
N ASN A 241 -29.41 -16.76 -10.53
CA ASN A 241 -29.72 -15.70 -11.48
C ASN A 241 -30.97 -15.99 -12.33
N ASN A 242 -31.96 -16.72 -11.78
CA ASN A 242 -33.15 -17.16 -12.52
C ASN A 242 -34.31 -16.17 -12.41
N SER A 243 -34.20 -15.09 -11.65
CA SER A 243 -35.25 -14.12 -11.45
C SER A 243 -34.72 -12.68 -11.61
N ASN A 244 -35.46 -11.88 -12.37
CA ASN A 244 -35.25 -10.43 -12.47
C ASN A 244 -36.11 -9.62 -11.49
N GLU A 245 -36.80 -10.29 -10.56
CA GLU A 245 -37.66 -9.64 -9.56
C GLU A 245 -36.95 -9.36 -8.23
N VAL A 246 -35.73 -9.86 -8.04
CA VAL A 246 -35.01 -9.78 -6.75
C VAL A 246 -34.82 -8.32 -6.32
N VAL A 247 -34.12 -7.53 -7.12
CA VAL A 247 -33.81 -6.13 -6.82
C VAL A 247 -35.07 -5.28 -6.81
N LYS A 248 -36.00 -5.48 -7.73
CA LYS A 248 -37.32 -4.81 -7.74
C LYS A 248 -38.08 -5.04 -6.42
N SER A 249 -38.06 -6.28 -5.93
CA SER A 249 -38.72 -6.65 -4.66
C SER A 249 -38.02 -6.04 -3.45
N ILE A 250 -36.70 -5.91 -3.46
CA ILE A 250 -35.95 -5.20 -2.42
C ILE A 250 -36.29 -3.70 -2.43
N LEU A 251 -36.41 -3.09 -3.59
CA LEU A 251 -36.72 -1.66 -3.71
C LEU A 251 -38.18 -1.33 -3.42
N LYS A 252 -39.08 -2.32 -3.41
CA LYS A 252 -40.50 -2.15 -3.17
C LYS A 252 -40.83 -2.13 -1.68
N GLU A 253 -41.37 -1.01 -1.20
CA GLU A 253 -41.83 -0.87 0.20
C GLU A 253 -42.89 -1.92 0.56
N GLY A 254 -42.81 -2.44 1.77
CA GLY A 254 -43.71 -3.46 2.30
C GLY A 254 -43.55 -4.87 1.73
N HIS A 255 -42.64 -5.07 0.79
CA HIS A 255 -42.37 -6.39 0.23
C HIS A 255 -41.55 -7.29 1.19
N ALA A 256 -41.91 -8.57 1.29
CA ALA A 256 -41.22 -9.53 2.20
C ALA A 256 -39.72 -9.64 1.90
N THR A 257 -39.32 -9.63 0.63
CA THR A 257 -37.90 -9.65 0.23
C THR A 257 -37.16 -8.41 0.76
N ARG A 258 -37.79 -7.21 0.75
CA ARG A 258 -37.18 -6.02 1.34
C ARG A 258 -36.98 -6.18 2.84
N THR A 259 -38.00 -6.69 3.55
CA THR A 259 -37.90 -6.94 5.00
C THR A 259 -36.75 -7.87 5.33
N LYS A 260 -36.61 -8.98 4.59
CA LYS A 260 -35.51 -9.94 4.74
C LYS A 260 -34.15 -9.27 4.43
N TYR A 261 -34.06 -8.50 3.36
CA TYR A 261 -32.83 -7.83 2.98
C TYR A 261 -32.40 -6.76 4.00
N LEU A 262 -33.34 -6.00 4.55
CA LEU A 262 -33.05 -5.05 5.63
C LEU A 262 -32.51 -5.75 6.89
N GLN A 263 -33.02 -6.92 7.25
CA GLN A 263 -32.46 -7.74 8.34
C GLN A 263 -30.98 -8.15 8.07
N TRP A 264 -30.63 -8.36 6.80
CA TRP A 264 -29.24 -8.63 6.41
C TRP A 264 -28.36 -7.40 6.56
N LEU A 265 -28.84 -6.23 6.17
CA LEU A 265 -28.16 -4.97 6.39
C LEU A 265 -28.03 -4.63 7.88
N ASP A 266 -29.03 -4.99 8.69
CA ASP A 266 -28.97 -4.82 10.15
C ASP A 266 -27.83 -5.67 10.76
N ARG A 267 -27.65 -6.91 10.34
CA ARG A 267 -26.54 -7.75 10.78
C ARG A 267 -25.18 -7.24 10.29
N CYS A 268 -25.11 -6.74 9.06
CA CYS A 268 -23.94 -6.06 8.55
C CYS A 268 -23.54 -4.88 9.44
N ALA A 269 -24.49 -4.02 9.74
CA ALA A 269 -24.29 -2.84 10.58
C ALA A 269 -23.89 -3.22 12.03
N GLU A 270 -24.56 -4.21 12.61
CA GLU A 270 -24.22 -4.72 13.94
C GLU A 270 -22.78 -5.27 13.97
N PHE A 271 -22.38 -6.04 12.97
CA PHE A 271 -21.03 -6.53 12.85
C PHE A 271 -20.00 -5.39 12.74
N ALA A 272 -20.21 -4.46 11.80
CA ALA A 272 -19.29 -3.35 11.54
C ALA A 272 -19.15 -2.41 12.76
N ASN A 273 -20.26 -2.03 13.40
CA ASN A 273 -20.27 -1.12 14.55
C ASN A 273 -19.68 -1.75 15.83
N ASN A 274 -19.52 -3.08 15.88
CA ASN A 274 -18.92 -3.80 17.00
C ASN A 274 -17.54 -4.42 16.64
N LEU A 275 -17.03 -4.19 15.45
CA LEU A 275 -15.72 -4.72 15.04
C LEU A 275 -14.62 -3.74 15.44
N ARG A 276 -13.85 -4.11 16.47
CA ARG A 276 -12.81 -3.26 17.03
C ARG A 276 -11.48 -4.00 17.10
N GLY A 277 -10.40 -3.25 16.86
CA GLY A 277 -9.04 -3.69 17.13
C GLY A 277 -8.72 -3.73 18.62
N SER A 278 -7.53 -4.21 18.96
CA SER A 278 -7.02 -4.23 20.34
C SER A 278 -6.84 -2.82 20.93
N ASP A 279 -6.70 -1.81 20.07
CA ASP A 279 -6.66 -0.38 20.41
C ASP A 279 -8.04 0.22 20.78
N GLY A 280 -9.12 -0.58 20.64
CA GLY A 280 -10.49 -0.18 20.90
C GLY A 280 -11.16 0.63 19.77
N ASN A 281 -10.45 0.97 18.71
CA ASN A 281 -10.99 1.69 17.57
C ASN A 281 -11.82 0.78 16.67
N LEU A 282 -12.81 1.36 15.97
CA LEU A 282 -13.54 0.66 14.92
C LEU A 282 -12.59 0.37 13.76
N ILE A 283 -12.58 -0.86 13.28
CA ILE A 283 -11.76 -1.31 12.16
C ILE A 283 -12.33 -0.77 10.86
N PRO A 284 -11.60 0.04 10.09
CA PRO A 284 -12.02 0.46 8.76
C PRO A 284 -12.09 -0.72 7.79
N ILE A 285 -13.10 -0.74 6.93
CA ILE A 285 -13.34 -1.82 5.97
C ILE A 285 -13.55 -1.22 4.58
N ILE A 286 -12.81 -1.69 3.59
CA ILE A 286 -13.14 -1.47 2.19
C ILE A 286 -14.29 -2.42 1.87
N PHE A 287 -15.53 -1.89 1.93
CA PHE A 287 -16.76 -2.66 1.76
C PHE A 287 -17.14 -2.72 0.29
N ARG A 288 -17.20 -3.91 -0.27
CA ARG A 288 -17.38 -4.19 -1.69
C ARG A 288 -18.60 -5.07 -1.93
N PRO A 289 -19.82 -4.53 -1.81
CA PRO A 289 -21.04 -5.26 -2.13
C PRO A 289 -21.21 -5.39 -3.65
N TYR A 290 -21.95 -6.42 -4.09
CA TYR A 290 -22.39 -6.60 -5.49
C TYR A 290 -21.27 -6.52 -6.52
N HIS A 291 -20.12 -7.11 -6.20
CA HIS A 291 -18.97 -7.21 -7.10
C HIS A 291 -19.35 -7.92 -8.42
N GLU A 292 -18.56 -7.75 -9.46
CA GLU A 292 -18.78 -8.32 -10.78
C GLU A 292 -20.19 -8.05 -11.38
N HIS A 293 -20.81 -6.93 -10.99
CA HIS A 293 -22.16 -6.55 -11.38
C HIS A 293 -22.35 -6.38 -12.88
N THR A 294 -21.28 -6.29 -13.64
CA THR A 294 -21.27 -6.23 -15.11
C THR A 294 -21.48 -7.60 -15.76
N GLN A 295 -21.37 -8.69 -15.01
CA GLN A 295 -21.57 -10.07 -15.46
C GLN A 295 -23.00 -10.58 -15.24
N THR A 296 -23.26 -11.80 -15.68
CA THR A 296 -24.58 -12.41 -15.70
C THR A 296 -24.79 -13.49 -14.68
N TRP A 297 -23.75 -13.86 -13.91
CA TRP A 297 -23.78 -15.03 -13.04
C TRP A 297 -24.52 -14.83 -11.72
N SER A 298 -24.62 -13.59 -11.21
CA SER A 298 -25.25 -13.30 -9.93
C SER A 298 -26.66 -12.74 -10.07
N TRP A 299 -27.47 -12.82 -8.98
CA TRP A 299 -28.80 -12.23 -8.93
C TRP A 299 -28.79 -10.68 -8.95
N TRP A 300 -27.66 -10.03 -8.65
CA TRP A 300 -27.46 -8.58 -8.78
C TRP A 300 -26.80 -8.18 -10.11
N GLY A 301 -26.43 -9.15 -10.93
CA GLY A 301 -25.72 -8.98 -12.19
C GLY A 301 -26.60 -8.44 -13.33
N SER A 302 -25.96 -8.23 -14.47
CA SER A 302 -26.58 -7.60 -15.66
C SER A 302 -27.70 -8.41 -16.30
N LYS A 303 -27.81 -9.71 -16.05
CA LYS A 303 -28.93 -10.55 -16.49
C LYS A 303 -30.21 -10.27 -15.67
N CYS A 304 -30.07 -9.98 -14.39
CA CYS A 304 -31.19 -9.92 -13.44
C CYS A 304 -31.61 -8.49 -13.10
N THR A 305 -30.80 -7.49 -13.44
CA THR A 305 -31.07 -6.08 -13.11
C THR A 305 -30.79 -5.18 -14.31
N THR A 306 -31.62 -4.17 -14.48
CA THR A 306 -31.31 -3.03 -15.36
C THR A 306 -30.25 -2.14 -14.71
N GLU A 307 -29.67 -1.20 -15.48
CA GLU A 307 -28.74 -0.21 -14.95
C GLU A 307 -29.37 0.66 -13.86
N ASP A 308 -30.59 1.18 -14.09
CA ASP A 308 -31.33 1.99 -13.10
C ASP A 308 -31.63 1.22 -11.82
N GLU A 309 -32.07 -0.03 -11.93
CA GLU A 309 -32.33 -0.89 -10.76
C GLU A 309 -31.07 -1.12 -9.95
N PHE A 310 -29.93 -1.40 -10.59
CA PHE A 310 -28.66 -1.59 -9.89
C PHE A 310 -28.20 -0.31 -9.20
N ILE A 311 -28.23 0.84 -9.87
CA ILE A 311 -27.87 2.15 -9.30
C ILE A 311 -28.72 2.48 -8.09
N ARG A 312 -30.05 2.31 -8.17
CA ARG A 312 -30.97 2.55 -7.05
C ARG A 312 -30.73 1.57 -5.90
N PHE A 313 -30.44 0.32 -6.21
CA PHE A 313 -30.14 -0.70 -5.22
C PHE A 313 -28.84 -0.42 -4.47
N TRP A 314 -27.80 -0.01 -5.20
CA TRP A 314 -26.54 0.43 -4.62
C TRP A 314 -26.72 1.59 -3.66
N ARG A 315 -27.38 2.67 -4.12
CA ARG A 315 -27.65 3.85 -3.30
C ARG A 315 -28.47 3.53 -2.07
N PHE A 316 -29.52 2.75 -2.23
CA PHE A 316 -30.38 2.30 -1.13
C PHE A 316 -29.56 1.57 -0.04
N THR A 317 -28.66 0.70 -0.41
CA THR A 317 -27.81 -0.04 0.53
C THR A 317 -26.89 0.89 1.32
N ILE A 318 -26.20 1.81 0.62
CA ILE A 318 -25.28 2.75 1.25
C ILE A 318 -26.03 3.72 2.18
N GLU A 319 -27.12 4.31 1.72
CA GLU A 319 -27.95 5.22 2.52
C GLU A 319 -28.47 4.52 3.78
N TYR A 320 -28.89 3.27 3.67
CA TYR A 320 -29.36 2.52 4.82
C TYR A 320 -28.24 2.26 5.84
N LEU A 321 -27.08 1.78 5.40
CA LEU A 321 -25.95 1.50 6.29
C LEU A 321 -25.39 2.79 6.90
N ARG A 322 -25.14 3.82 6.09
CA ARG A 322 -24.54 5.08 6.50
C ARG A 322 -25.50 5.93 7.33
N ASP A 323 -26.69 6.22 6.78
CA ASP A 323 -27.58 7.27 7.30
C ASP A 323 -28.59 6.72 8.33
N VAL A 324 -29.01 5.46 8.18
CA VAL A 324 -30.00 4.84 9.10
C VAL A 324 -29.30 4.05 10.20
N LYS A 325 -28.23 3.31 9.87
CA LYS A 325 -27.54 2.45 10.83
C LYS A 325 -26.25 3.02 11.43
N GLY A 326 -25.79 4.17 10.95
CA GLY A 326 -24.61 4.87 11.47
C GLY A 326 -23.32 4.05 11.33
N VAL A 327 -23.15 3.34 10.21
CA VAL A 327 -21.92 2.63 9.90
C VAL A 327 -20.94 3.63 9.30
N HIS A 328 -19.95 4.06 10.09
CA HIS A 328 -19.01 5.13 9.75
C HIS A 328 -17.55 4.65 9.56
N ASN A 329 -17.36 3.33 9.44
CA ASN A 329 -16.06 2.71 9.22
C ASN A 329 -15.97 1.98 7.87
N PHE A 330 -16.84 2.29 6.91
CA PHE A 330 -16.79 1.76 5.55
C PHE A 330 -16.20 2.74 4.54
N ILE A 331 -15.39 2.20 3.62
CA ILE A 331 -14.98 2.79 2.35
C ILE A 331 -15.71 2.00 1.27
N TYR A 332 -16.62 2.63 0.54
CA TYR A 332 -17.51 1.96 -0.41
C TYR A 332 -16.80 1.72 -1.75
N ALA A 333 -16.56 0.44 -2.07
CA ALA A 333 -15.83 0.00 -3.26
C ALA A 333 -16.76 -0.64 -4.30
N ILE A 334 -16.73 -0.14 -5.54
CA ILE A 334 -17.38 -0.77 -6.69
C ILE A 334 -16.36 -1.54 -7.50
N SER A 335 -16.68 -2.77 -7.94
CA SER A 335 -15.77 -3.61 -8.72
C SER A 335 -16.49 -4.34 -9.85
N PRO A 336 -16.46 -3.79 -11.08
CA PRO A 336 -16.87 -4.51 -12.27
C PRO A 336 -15.87 -5.62 -12.62
N GLN A 337 -16.32 -6.66 -13.33
CA GLN A 337 -15.41 -7.65 -13.91
C GLN A 337 -14.76 -7.13 -15.20
N MET A 338 -13.42 -7.33 -15.30
CA MET A 338 -12.56 -6.73 -16.32
C MET A 338 -11.58 -7.78 -16.91
N ASP A 339 -12.07 -8.91 -17.44
CA ASP A 339 -11.22 -10.04 -17.87
C ASP A 339 -10.65 -9.92 -19.29
N GLU A 340 -11.14 -8.95 -20.07
CA GLU A 340 -10.80 -8.82 -21.49
C GLU A 340 -10.11 -7.48 -21.78
N VAL A 341 -9.56 -7.38 -23.00
CA VAL A 341 -9.14 -6.09 -23.56
C VAL A 341 -10.36 -5.40 -24.15
N TYR A 342 -10.75 -4.28 -23.55
CA TYR A 342 -11.91 -3.52 -23.98
C TYR A 342 -11.50 -2.36 -24.89
N SER A 343 -12.30 -2.11 -25.93
CA SER A 343 -12.12 -0.93 -26.79
C SER A 343 -12.36 0.39 -26.03
N ASP A 344 -13.22 0.37 -25.03
CA ASP A 344 -13.44 1.45 -24.07
C ASP A 344 -13.50 0.87 -22.65
N ALA A 345 -12.32 0.67 -22.07
CA ALA A 345 -12.18 0.14 -20.72
C ALA A 345 -12.76 1.11 -19.66
N LYS A 346 -12.70 2.44 -19.89
CA LYS A 346 -13.30 3.43 -18.99
C LYS A 346 -14.82 3.27 -18.95
N ALA A 347 -15.48 3.16 -20.09
CA ALA A 347 -16.93 2.93 -20.15
C ALA A 347 -17.32 1.62 -19.46
N ARG A 348 -16.49 0.57 -19.56
CA ARG A 348 -16.72 -0.70 -18.86
C ARG A 348 -16.56 -0.55 -17.34
N LEU A 349 -15.54 0.13 -16.87
CA LEU A 349 -15.31 0.44 -15.44
C LEU A 349 -16.43 1.29 -14.83
N THR A 350 -17.03 2.18 -15.61
CA THR A 350 -18.09 3.07 -15.16
C THR A 350 -19.51 2.62 -15.55
N PHE A 351 -19.64 1.45 -16.16
CA PHE A 351 -20.95 0.87 -16.45
C PHE A 351 -21.70 0.63 -15.12
N ARG A 352 -22.93 1.12 -15.01
CA ARG A 352 -23.75 1.11 -13.80
C ARG A 352 -23.16 1.92 -12.64
N TRP A 353 -22.42 2.99 -12.95
CA TRP A 353 -21.84 3.88 -11.95
C TRP A 353 -22.93 4.60 -11.13
N PRO A 354 -22.97 4.42 -9.80
CA PRO A 354 -24.05 4.97 -8.98
C PRO A 354 -23.92 6.47 -8.68
N GLY A 355 -22.84 7.10 -9.13
CA GLY A 355 -22.50 8.50 -8.86
C GLY A 355 -21.27 8.62 -7.95
N ASP A 356 -20.54 9.72 -8.09
CA ASP A 356 -19.28 9.95 -7.35
C ASP A 356 -19.51 10.09 -5.83
N ASP A 357 -20.75 10.50 -5.43
CA ASP A 357 -21.15 10.60 -4.03
C ASP A 357 -21.55 9.26 -3.39
N TYR A 358 -21.41 8.16 -4.13
CA TYR A 358 -21.76 6.80 -3.69
C TYR A 358 -20.64 5.77 -3.89
N VAL A 359 -19.46 6.22 -4.30
CA VAL A 359 -18.28 5.37 -4.50
C VAL A 359 -17.05 6.07 -3.94
N ASP A 360 -16.31 5.38 -3.09
CA ASP A 360 -15.05 5.84 -2.54
C ASP A 360 -13.85 5.23 -3.28
N PHE A 361 -13.95 3.94 -3.60
CA PHE A 361 -12.86 3.15 -4.12
C PHE A 361 -13.23 2.50 -5.46
N ILE A 362 -12.35 2.65 -6.45
CA ILE A 362 -12.52 2.07 -7.79
C ILE A 362 -11.82 0.72 -7.81
N GLY A 363 -12.58 -0.35 -7.69
CA GLY A 363 -12.10 -1.71 -7.80
C GLY A 363 -12.25 -2.27 -9.23
N MET A 364 -11.60 -3.38 -9.48
CA MET A 364 -11.92 -4.30 -10.56
C MET A 364 -11.61 -5.73 -10.16
N ASP A 365 -12.43 -6.67 -10.61
CA ASP A 365 -12.14 -8.10 -10.54
C ASP A 365 -11.67 -8.53 -11.93
N CYS A 366 -10.43 -9.00 -12.04
CA CYS A 366 -9.78 -9.27 -13.31
C CYS A 366 -9.09 -10.63 -13.30
N TYR A 367 -9.81 -11.66 -13.73
CA TYR A 367 -9.32 -13.03 -13.88
C TYR A 367 -8.77 -13.24 -15.28
N HIS A 368 -7.67 -12.56 -15.60
CA HIS A 368 -7.09 -12.46 -16.93
C HIS A 368 -6.43 -13.76 -17.44
N TYR A 369 -6.36 -14.78 -16.60
CA TYR A 369 -5.70 -16.07 -16.90
C TYR A 369 -4.30 -15.86 -17.54
N SER A 370 -4.07 -16.38 -18.74
CA SER A 370 -2.82 -16.19 -19.50
C SER A 370 -2.78 -14.88 -20.31
N TRP A 371 -3.83 -14.05 -20.27
CA TRP A 371 -3.93 -12.85 -21.10
C TRP A 371 -3.40 -11.60 -20.40
N LYS A 372 -2.10 -11.53 -20.19
CA LYS A 372 -1.40 -10.42 -19.55
C LYS A 372 -1.80 -9.04 -20.08
N GLN A 373 -2.06 -8.93 -21.40
CA GLN A 373 -2.45 -7.66 -22.01
C GLN A 373 -3.80 -7.14 -21.48
N ALA A 374 -4.74 -8.03 -21.15
CA ALA A 374 -6.01 -7.63 -20.55
C ALA A 374 -5.77 -7.00 -19.16
N PHE A 375 -4.98 -7.67 -18.32
CA PHE A 375 -4.64 -7.16 -17.00
C PHE A 375 -3.95 -5.79 -17.07
N LYS A 376 -2.90 -5.67 -17.88
CA LYS A 376 -2.13 -4.43 -18.04
C LYS A 376 -2.98 -3.26 -18.56
N SER A 377 -3.79 -3.47 -19.61
CA SER A 377 -4.62 -2.41 -20.20
C SER A 377 -5.73 -1.95 -19.26
N ASN A 378 -6.31 -2.86 -18.49
CA ASN A 378 -7.35 -2.54 -17.51
C ASN A 378 -6.78 -1.83 -16.28
N LEU A 379 -5.57 -2.19 -15.83
CA LEU A 379 -4.82 -1.43 -14.79
C LEU A 379 -4.56 0.01 -15.24
N ASP A 380 -4.10 0.22 -16.48
CA ASP A 380 -3.86 1.56 -17.04
C ASP A 380 -5.15 2.40 -17.08
N ALA A 381 -6.24 1.81 -17.54
CA ALA A 381 -7.54 2.49 -17.59
C ALA A 381 -8.06 2.84 -16.19
N MET A 382 -7.94 1.93 -15.22
CA MET A 382 -8.35 2.15 -13.83
C MET A 382 -7.49 3.21 -13.15
N SER A 383 -6.18 3.19 -13.35
CA SER A 383 -5.24 4.19 -12.84
C SER A 383 -5.58 5.60 -13.34
N LYS A 384 -5.88 5.75 -14.64
CA LYS A 384 -6.32 7.02 -15.24
C LYS A 384 -7.67 7.50 -14.68
N LEU A 385 -8.63 6.59 -14.51
CA LEU A 385 -9.94 6.89 -13.94
C LEU A 385 -9.82 7.32 -12.46
N SER A 386 -8.93 6.70 -11.70
CA SER A 386 -8.61 7.06 -10.32
C SER A 386 -8.13 8.52 -10.21
N LEU A 387 -7.19 8.92 -11.06
CA LEU A 387 -6.71 10.30 -11.11
C LEU A 387 -7.80 11.29 -11.52
N GLU A 388 -8.63 10.94 -12.51
CA GLU A 388 -9.74 11.79 -12.96
C GLU A 388 -10.76 12.05 -11.86
N LYS A 389 -11.06 11.03 -11.06
CA LYS A 389 -12.09 11.08 -10.01
C LYS A 389 -11.54 11.43 -8.62
N ASN A 390 -10.23 11.55 -8.45
CA ASN A 390 -9.58 11.72 -7.15
C ASN A 390 -10.03 10.63 -6.14
N LYS A 391 -10.08 9.37 -6.57
CA LYS A 391 -10.47 8.22 -5.75
C LYS A 391 -9.39 7.15 -5.83
N PRO A 392 -8.94 6.55 -4.71
CA PRO A 392 -8.03 5.42 -4.76
C PRO A 392 -8.65 4.25 -5.52
N CYS A 393 -7.79 3.42 -6.11
CA CYS A 393 -8.21 2.25 -6.87
C CYS A 393 -7.31 1.05 -6.61
N GLY A 394 -7.77 -0.14 -7.00
CA GLY A 394 -6.99 -1.37 -6.91
C GLY A 394 -7.71 -2.57 -7.49
N VAL A 395 -6.95 -3.63 -7.74
CA VAL A 395 -7.50 -4.93 -8.14
C VAL A 395 -8.04 -5.61 -6.90
N THR A 396 -9.34 -5.84 -6.89
CA THR A 396 -10.07 -6.39 -5.75
C THR A 396 -10.18 -7.91 -5.76
N GLU A 397 -10.06 -8.52 -6.96
CA GLU A 397 -9.89 -9.96 -7.14
C GLU A 397 -9.08 -10.24 -8.41
N THR A 398 -8.15 -11.19 -8.33
CA THR A 398 -7.42 -11.72 -9.49
C THR A 398 -6.81 -13.09 -9.20
N GLY A 399 -6.21 -13.67 -10.19
CA GLY A 399 -5.45 -14.91 -10.15
C GLY A 399 -5.96 -15.94 -11.15
N PRO A 400 -5.06 -16.73 -11.76
CA PRO A 400 -5.45 -17.87 -12.58
C PRO A 400 -5.73 -19.09 -11.69
N GLU A 401 -6.87 -19.72 -11.86
CA GLU A 401 -7.19 -20.93 -11.09
C GLU A 401 -6.22 -22.07 -11.40
N GLY A 402 -5.60 -22.61 -10.36
CA GLY A 402 -4.78 -23.81 -10.47
C GLY A 402 -3.55 -23.66 -11.38
N PHE A 403 -2.93 -22.50 -11.43
CA PHE A 403 -1.79 -22.23 -12.32
C PHE A 403 -0.49 -22.93 -11.86
N ASP A 404 0.41 -23.17 -12.83
CA ASP A 404 1.74 -23.74 -12.61
C ASP A 404 2.85 -22.88 -13.24
N TRP A 405 2.57 -21.63 -13.58
CA TRP A 405 3.53 -20.73 -14.22
C TRP A 405 4.59 -20.28 -13.21
N ARG A 406 5.84 -20.43 -13.59
CA ARG A 406 6.96 -20.18 -12.69
C ARG A 406 7.32 -18.71 -12.53
N ASP A 407 6.96 -17.88 -13.51
CA ASP A 407 7.28 -16.45 -13.64
C ASP A 407 6.03 -15.55 -13.54
N TYR A 408 4.94 -16.07 -12.99
CA TYR A 408 3.65 -15.35 -12.92
C TYR A 408 3.74 -14.04 -12.16
N TRP A 409 4.45 -14.00 -11.03
CA TRP A 409 4.48 -12.86 -10.13
C TRP A 409 5.27 -11.69 -10.69
N THR A 410 6.45 -11.96 -11.23
CA THR A 410 7.27 -10.91 -11.83
C THR A 410 6.77 -10.50 -13.21
N ASP A 411 6.40 -11.47 -14.07
CA ASP A 411 5.97 -11.16 -15.43
C ASP A 411 4.52 -10.63 -15.51
N HIS A 412 3.54 -11.31 -14.90
CA HIS A 412 2.14 -10.89 -15.03
C HIS A 412 1.76 -9.79 -14.04
N ILE A 413 2.08 -9.94 -12.75
CA ILE A 413 1.64 -9.01 -11.71
C ILE A 413 2.56 -7.78 -11.66
N LEU A 414 3.84 -7.95 -11.31
CA LEU A 414 4.77 -6.85 -11.09
C LEU A 414 4.93 -5.99 -12.34
N GLN A 415 5.29 -6.59 -13.48
CA GLN A 415 5.51 -5.85 -14.72
C GLN A 415 4.26 -5.11 -15.22
N SER A 416 3.07 -5.61 -14.93
CA SER A 416 1.82 -4.93 -15.29
C SER A 416 1.49 -3.77 -14.35
N ALA A 417 1.86 -3.87 -13.07
CA ALA A 417 1.58 -2.87 -12.04
C ALA A 417 2.62 -1.73 -12.00
N LEU A 418 3.86 -1.98 -12.45
CA LEU A 418 4.89 -0.95 -12.50
C LEU A 418 4.43 0.26 -13.32
N ASN A 419 4.59 1.46 -12.74
CA ASN A 419 4.15 2.75 -13.29
C ASN A 419 2.62 2.92 -13.38
N GLN A 420 1.84 2.05 -12.75
CA GLN A 420 0.41 2.24 -12.55
C GLN A 420 0.14 2.77 -11.14
N ARG A 421 -0.86 3.63 -11.03
CA ARG A 421 -1.26 4.19 -9.73
C ARG A 421 -2.41 3.33 -9.18
N VAL A 422 -2.06 2.21 -8.56
CA VAL A 422 -3.02 1.29 -7.92
C VAL A 422 -2.57 1.00 -6.50
N SER A 423 -3.48 1.02 -5.53
CA SER A 423 -3.12 0.86 -4.12
C SER A 423 -2.96 -0.59 -3.70
N MET A 424 -3.64 -1.53 -4.36
CA MET A 424 -3.60 -2.95 -3.99
C MET A 424 -3.89 -3.87 -5.17
N ILE A 425 -3.37 -5.11 -5.08
CA ILE A 425 -3.71 -6.24 -5.95
C ILE A 425 -4.02 -7.43 -5.04
N VAL A 426 -5.28 -7.88 -5.03
CA VAL A 426 -5.77 -8.94 -4.15
C VAL A 426 -5.96 -10.22 -4.93
N MET A 427 -5.22 -11.25 -4.54
CA MET A 427 -5.37 -12.60 -5.08
C MET A 427 -6.59 -13.28 -4.47
N TRP A 428 -7.32 -14.08 -5.30
CA TRP A 428 -8.38 -14.92 -4.77
C TRP A 428 -7.81 -16.04 -3.90
N ARG A 429 -8.67 -16.72 -3.17
CA ARG A 429 -8.32 -17.68 -2.13
C ARG A 429 -7.64 -18.97 -2.61
N ASN A 430 -6.87 -19.56 -1.73
CA ASN A 430 -6.43 -20.95 -1.84
C ASN A 430 -7.41 -21.84 -1.05
N LYS A 431 -8.13 -22.73 -1.73
CA LYS A 431 -9.05 -23.64 -1.05
C LYS A 431 -8.28 -24.65 -0.18
N TYR A 432 -8.73 -24.81 1.06
CA TYR A 432 -8.24 -25.90 1.90
C TYR A 432 -8.65 -27.26 1.32
N VAL A 433 -7.69 -28.14 1.10
CA VAL A 433 -7.91 -29.41 0.43
C VAL A 433 -7.64 -30.62 1.33
N GLY A 434 -7.12 -30.43 2.52
CA GLY A 434 -6.71 -31.55 3.40
C GLY A 434 -5.74 -32.48 2.67
N ASN A 435 -6.18 -33.70 2.40
CA ASN A 435 -5.39 -34.72 1.69
C ASN A 435 -5.76 -34.84 0.20
N ASN A 436 -6.66 -34.01 -0.32
CA ASN A 436 -7.11 -34.06 -1.72
C ASN A 436 -6.30 -33.12 -2.60
N GLU A 437 -5.06 -33.45 -2.90
CA GLU A 437 -4.16 -32.64 -3.72
C GLU A 437 -4.61 -32.49 -5.19
N SER A 438 -5.53 -33.31 -5.67
CA SER A 438 -6.05 -33.21 -7.03
C SER A 438 -6.99 -32.03 -7.26
N ASP A 439 -7.55 -31.43 -6.20
CA ASP A 439 -8.34 -30.21 -6.29
C ASP A 439 -7.41 -29.02 -6.57
N ARG A 440 -7.62 -28.33 -7.69
CA ARG A 440 -6.76 -27.24 -8.16
C ARG A 440 -7.39 -25.86 -7.92
N HIS A 441 -8.34 -25.76 -6.99
CA HIS A 441 -8.95 -24.47 -6.65
C HIS A 441 -8.02 -23.66 -5.73
N PHE A 442 -7.00 -23.06 -6.33
CA PHE A 442 -6.07 -22.11 -5.71
C PHE A 442 -5.71 -21.03 -6.72
N TYR A 443 -5.46 -19.81 -6.23
CA TYR A 443 -5.23 -18.63 -7.06
C TYR A 443 -3.96 -17.87 -6.65
N SER A 444 -3.29 -18.31 -5.60
CA SER A 444 -2.07 -17.68 -5.08
C SER A 444 -1.02 -18.73 -4.75
N VAL A 445 0.17 -18.24 -4.38
CA VAL A 445 1.27 -19.07 -3.92
C VAL A 445 0.93 -19.77 -2.60
N TYR A 446 1.50 -20.95 -2.41
CA TYR A 446 1.49 -21.71 -1.16
C TYR A 446 2.78 -22.56 -1.07
N PRO A 447 3.19 -23.09 0.09
CA PRO A 447 4.39 -23.93 0.22
C PRO A 447 4.39 -25.13 -0.73
N GLY A 448 5.41 -25.22 -1.58
CA GLY A 448 5.55 -26.23 -2.65
C GLY A 448 5.01 -25.80 -4.02
N HIS A 449 4.45 -24.59 -4.16
CA HIS A 449 4.01 -24.09 -5.46
C HIS A 449 5.19 -23.81 -6.41
N PRO A 450 5.10 -24.16 -7.72
CA PRO A 450 6.22 -24.00 -8.66
C PRO A 450 6.74 -22.57 -8.82
N SER A 451 5.97 -21.54 -8.44
CA SER A 451 6.32 -20.12 -8.58
C SER A 451 6.85 -19.48 -7.28
N GLU A 452 7.20 -20.25 -6.25
CA GLU A 452 7.64 -19.68 -4.97
C GLU A 452 8.84 -18.74 -5.10
N ASP A 453 9.84 -19.10 -5.90
CA ASP A 453 11.06 -18.30 -6.06
C ASP A 453 10.78 -16.98 -6.80
N ASP A 454 9.89 -17.02 -7.77
CA ASP A 454 9.42 -15.84 -8.48
C ASP A 454 8.59 -14.92 -7.57
N PHE A 455 7.75 -15.52 -6.70
CA PHE A 455 7.03 -14.78 -5.68
C PHE A 455 7.97 -14.05 -4.71
N ARG A 456 9.03 -14.74 -4.24
CA ARG A 456 10.07 -14.12 -3.40
C ARG A 456 10.81 -12.99 -4.13
N THR A 457 10.96 -13.10 -5.45
CA THR A 457 11.55 -12.03 -6.28
C THR A 457 10.61 -10.82 -6.34
N MET A 458 9.30 -11.02 -6.52
CA MET A 458 8.32 -9.94 -6.44
C MET A 458 8.26 -9.33 -5.03
N TYR A 459 8.28 -10.17 -3.98
CA TYR A 459 8.30 -9.72 -2.58
C TYR A 459 9.49 -8.79 -2.27
N ALA A 460 10.65 -9.06 -2.83
CA ALA A 460 11.85 -8.26 -2.63
C ALA A 460 11.89 -6.95 -3.45
N ASN A 461 10.86 -6.65 -4.23
CA ASN A 461 10.81 -5.45 -5.06
C ASN A 461 10.20 -4.26 -4.29
N ASP A 462 10.87 -3.12 -4.30
CA ASP A 462 10.48 -1.90 -3.56
C ASP A 462 9.08 -1.36 -3.94
N ALA A 463 8.52 -1.76 -5.10
CA ALA A 463 7.17 -1.38 -5.51
C ALA A 463 6.06 -2.29 -4.95
N THR A 464 6.41 -3.37 -4.23
CA THR A 464 5.47 -4.30 -3.61
C THR A 464 5.48 -4.17 -2.09
N PHE A 465 4.32 -3.91 -1.50
CA PHE A 465 4.18 -3.74 -0.05
C PHE A 465 3.51 -4.98 0.56
N PHE A 466 4.15 -5.53 1.58
CA PHE A 466 3.62 -6.57 2.45
C PHE A 466 3.37 -5.99 3.84
N SER A 467 2.90 -6.80 4.79
CA SER A 467 2.49 -6.30 6.11
C SER A 467 3.57 -5.49 6.83
N LYS A 468 4.85 -5.91 6.76
CA LYS A 468 5.98 -5.21 7.41
C LYS A 468 6.40 -3.91 6.73
N ASP A 469 6.03 -3.73 5.46
CA ASP A 469 6.42 -2.56 4.67
C ASP A 469 5.40 -1.42 4.82
N LEU A 470 4.25 -1.71 5.45
CA LEU A 470 3.18 -0.73 5.56
C LEU A 470 3.58 0.42 6.52
N PRO A 471 3.30 1.67 6.13
CA PRO A 471 3.23 2.75 7.11
C PRO A 471 2.05 2.51 8.05
N ASP A 472 1.92 3.35 9.08
CA ASP A 472 0.69 3.33 9.89
C ASP A 472 -0.50 3.77 9.00
N MET A 473 -1.23 2.77 8.47
CA MET A 473 -2.35 2.98 7.54
C MET A 473 -3.54 3.69 8.19
N TYR A 474 -3.59 3.75 9.52
CA TYR A 474 -4.71 4.26 10.31
C TYR A 474 -4.42 5.61 10.97
N THR A 475 -3.25 6.18 10.69
CA THR A 475 -2.89 7.56 11.02
C THR A 475 -2.85 8.41 9.75
N MET A 476 -3.45 9.62 9.80
CA MET A 476 -3.51 10.51 8.65
C MET A 476 -2.10 10.88 8.17
N PRO A 477 -1.77 10.65 6.89
CA PRO A 477 -0.47 11.04 6.35
C PRO A 477 -0.36 12.58 6.27
N LYS A 478 0.86 13.08 6.38
CA LYS A 478 1.12 14.53 6.34
C LYS A 478 0.70 15.12 4.99
N GLY A 479 0.16 16.33 5.02
CA GLY A 479 -0.28 17.05 3.83
C GLY A 479 -1.62 16.58 3.25
N TYR A 480 -2.32 15.66 3.90
CA TYR A 480 -3.63 15.17 3.47
C TYR A 480 -4.75 15.65 4.38
N GLU A 481 -5.90 15.94 3.78
CA GLU A 481 -7.19 16.02 4.46
C GLU A 481 -8.21 15.15 3.75
N VAL A 482 -9.17 14.60 4.50
CA VAL A 482 -10.30 13.83 3.96
C VAL A 482 -11.60 14.40 4.53
N LYS A 483 -12.43 14.90 3.61
CA LYS A 483 -13.74 15.54 3.88
C LYS A 483 -14.86 14.55 3.77
#